data_9a208aacb67179641acad905e1056f29
#
_entry.id   9a208aacb67179641acad905e1056f29
#
_cell.length_a   1.000
_cell.length_b   1.000
_cell.length_c   1.000
_cell.angle_alpha   90.00
_cell.angle_beta   90.00
_cell.angle_gamma   90.00
#
_symmetry.space_group_name_H-M   'P 1'
#
loop_
_entity.id
_entity.type
_entity.pdbx_description
1 polymer ?
#
loop_
_entity_poly.entity_id
_entity_poly.type
_entity_poly.pdbx_seq_one_letter_code
_entity_poly.pdbx_strand_id
1 'polypeptide(L)'
;FIGLSDWSDEKIMRYIYKVKPDVVQPYRNVMDNSYESSGLKDYIDTNNVGVCFFSPIKHGLLTGKYKSPPKFKEGDYRRNVEAFNSQEIIDRLLENKSKLESKFHNHLQPVMHGLIAPLLQDAPTGCVLLGQRNEEQVLRASELGESISKEDARWVKKLYKF
;
A
#
# COMPACT_ATOMS: atom_id res chain seq x y z
N PHE A 1 -3.26 18.77 -17.50
CA PHE A 1 -2.90 18.16 -16.20
C PHE A 1 -1.52 17.56 -16.26
N ILE A 2 -0.75 17.70 -15.19
CA ILE A 2 0.62 17.17 -15.06
C ILE A 2 0.63 16.14 -13.95
N GLY A 3 1.16 14.94 -14.24
CA GLY A 3 1.39 13.87 -13.27
C GLY A 3 2.86 13.74 -12.92
N LEU A 4 3.17 13.44 -11.65
CA LEU A 4 4.51 13.15 -11.18
C LEU A 4 4.54 11.81 -10.45
N SER A 5 5.47 10.92 -10.80
CA SER A 5 5.61 9.59 -10.19
C SER A 5 7.07 9.19 -10.05
N ASP A 6 7.41 8.56 -8.94
CA ASP A 6 8.68 7.83 -8.73
C ASP A 6 8.48 6.75 -7.66
N TRP A 7 9.41 5.80 -7.59
CA TRP A 7 9.49 4.80 -6.51
C TRP A 7 9.93 5.39 -5.16
N SER A 8 10.59 6.55 -5.19
CA SER A 8 11.06 7.26 -4.01
C SER A 8 10.26 8.54 -3.82
N ASP A 9 9.57 8.64 -2.70
CA ASP A 9 8.83 9.83 -2.32
C ASP A 9 9.78 11.03 -2.10
N GLU A 10 11.02 10.79 -1.66
CA GLU A 10 12.07 11.81 -1.53
C GLU A 10 12.49 12.37 -2.90
N LYS A 11 12.52 11.54 -3.95
CA LYS A 11 12.76 12.04 -5.31
C LYS A 11 11.59 12.87 -5.82
N ILE A 12 10.35 12.45 -5.57
CA ILE A 12 9.17 13.25 -5.87
C ILE A 12 9.31 14.63 -5.22
N MET A 13 9.65 14.68 -3.93
CA MET A 13 9.80 15.93 -3.18
C MET A 13 10.89 16.88 -3.72
N ARG A 14 11.96 16.33 -4.33
CA ARG A 14 13.01 17.18 -4.97
C ARG A 14 12.48 18.03 -6.13
N TYR A 15 11.46 17.54 -6.82
CA TYR A 15 10.95 18.18 -8.03
C TYR A 15 9.57 18.79 -7.87
N ILE A 16 8.81 18.40 -6.84
CA ILE A 16 7.38 18.73 -6.71
C ILE A 16 7.12 20.23 -6.69
N TYR A 17 7.96 21.03 -6.01
CA TYR A 17 7.82 22.49 -5.94
C TYR A 17 8.09 23.18 -7.29
N LYS A 18 8.93 22.57 -8.12
CA LYS A 18 9.23 23.07 -9.48
C LYS A 18 8.18 22.65 -10.49
N VAL A 19 7.76 21.39 -10.42
CA VAL A 19 6.79 20.79 -11.35
C VAL A 19 5.38 21.26 -11.07
N LYS A 20 5.01 21.39 -9.78
CA LYS A 20 3.64 21.73 -9.33
C LYS A 20 2.59 20.82 -9.99
N PRO A 21 2.65 19.50 -9.75
CA PRO A 21 1.78 18.55 -10.45
C PRO A 21 0.33 18.69 -9.99
N ASP A 22 -0.60 18.33 -10.87
CA ASP A 22 -2.02 18.19 -10.55
C ASP A 22 -2.30 16.84 -9.87
N VAL A 23 -1.51 15.80 -10.20
CA VAL A 23 -1.63 14.45 -9.62
C VAL A 23 -0.25 13.90 -9.30
N VAL A 24 -0.11 13.26 -8.15
CA VAL A 24 1.09 12.50 -7.76
C VAL A 24 0.75 11.02 -7.65
N GLN A 25 1.63 10.18 -8.18
CA GLN A 25 1.52 8.73 -8.05
C GLN A 25 2.71 8.21 -7.23
N PRO A 26 2.60 8.20 -5.89
CA PRO A 26 3.65 7.76 -4.98
C PRO A 26 3.56 6.27 -4.68
N TYR A 27 4.70 5.68 -4.29
CA TYR A 27 4.77 4.36 -3.70
C TYR A 27 4.14 4.38 -2.30
N ARG A 28 3.16 3.49 -2.04
CA ARG A 28 2.44 3.49 -0.76
C ARG A 28 1.89 2.13 -0.38
N ASN A 29 2.14 1.71 0.84
CA ASN A 29 1.50 0.57 1.51
C ASN A 29 1.55 0.77 3.04
N VAL A 30 0.93 -0.13 3.79
CA VAL A 30 0.84 -0.03 5.25
C VAL A 30 2.15 -0.31 6.01
N MET A 31 3.15 -0.90 5.34
CA MET A 31 4.45 -1.25 5.93
C MET A 31 5.47 -0.10 5.80
N ASP A 32 5.41 0.63 4.68
CA ASP A 32 6.36 1.69 4.37
C ASP A 32 5.77 3.06 4.75
N ASN A 33 6.55 3.92 5.38
CA ASN A 33 6.14 5.23 5.89
C ASN A 33 6.74 6.43 5.14
N SER A 34 7.37 6.19 3.97
CA SER A 34 8.04 7.24 3.20
C SER A 34 7.10 8.37 2.77
N TYR A 35 5.83 8.05 2.50
CA TYR A 35 4.80 9.01 2.14
C TYR A 35 4.61 10.11 3.21
N GLU A 36 4.64 9.74 4.49
CA GLU A 36 4.57 10.68 5.61
C GLU A 36 5.95 11.29 5.90
N SER A 37 7.00 10.47 6.01
CA SER A 37 8.32 10.92 6.49
C SER A 37 9.06 11.82 5.50
N SER A 38 8.77 11.74 4.20
CA SER A 38 9.32 12.63 3.18
C SER A 38 8.67 14.02 3.16
N GLY A 39 7.52 14.21 3.82
CA GLY A 39 6.70 15.41 3.75
C GLY A 39 5.77 15.45 2.52
N LEU A 40 5.73 14.37 1.71
CA LEU A 40 4.89 14.33 0.52
C LEU A 40 3.40 14.43 0.85
N LYS A 41 2.97 13.76 1.94
CA LYS A 41 1.59 13.86 2.43
C LYS A 41 1.21 15.30 2.74
N ASP A 42 2.05 16.02 3.47
CA ASP A 42 1.77 17.41 3.87
C ASP A 42 1.71 18.35 2.65
N TYR A 43 2.56 18.11 1.65
CA TYR A 43 2.50 18.85 0.40
C TYR A 43 1.18 18.62 -0.35
N ILE A 44 0.76 17.36 -0.48
CA ILE A 44 -0.47 16.96 -1.18
C ILE A 44 -1.68 17.56 -0.48
N ASP A 45 -1.77 17.44 0.85
CA ASP A 45 -2.88 17.95 1.63
C ASP A 45 -2.95 19.50 1.56
N THR A 46 -1.80 20.18 1.63
CA THR A 46 -1.72 21.67 1.62
C THR A 46 -2.07 22.24 0.24
N ASN A 47 -1.68 21.57 -0.84
CA ASN A 47 -1.84 22.09 -2.20
C ASN A 47 -3.04 21.47 -2.94
N ASN A 48 -3.84 20.62 -2.28
CA ASN A 48 -5.00 19.91 -2.85
C ASN A 48 -4.64 19.15 -4.13
N VAL A 49 -3.51 18.43 -4.11
CA VAL A 49 -3.01 17.64 -5.24
C VAL A 49 -3.71 16.28 -5.26
N GLY A 50 -4.12 15.82 -6.43
CA GLY A 50 -4.66 14.47 -6.60
C GLY A 50 -3.60 13.41 -6.28
N VAL A 51 -4.01 12.26 -5.73
CA VAL A 51 -3.09 11.18 -5.42
C VAL A 51 -3.61 9.83 -5.90
N CYS A 52 -2.69 9.02 -6.46
CA CYS A 52 -2.96 7.67 -6.94
C CYS A 52 -1.86 6.72 -6.43
N PHE A 53 -2.11 6.02 -5.33
CA PHE A 53 -1.12 5.15 -4.71
C PHE A 53 -0.83 3.91 -5.54
N PHE A 54 0.44 3.56 -5.72
CA PHE A 54 0.83 2.28 -6.33
C PHE A 54 1.56 1.38 -5.33
N SER A 55 1.63 0.09 -5.63
CA SER A 55 2.24 -0.96 -4.80
C SER A 55 1.60 -1.16 -3.41
N PRO A 56 0.28 -1.04 -3.25
CA PRO A 56 -0.40 -1.07 -1.96
C PRO A 56 -0.24 -2.38 -1.20
N ILE A 57 0.04 -3.48 -1.90
CA ILE A 57 0.26 -4.81 -1.31
C ILE A 57 1.70 -5.30 -1.44
N LYS A 58 2.65 -4.40 -1.75
CA LYS A 58 4.10 -4.70 -1.86
C LYS A 58 4.37 -5.96 -2.70
N HIS A 59 3.94 -5.93 -3.98
CA HIS A 59 4.02 -7.07 -4.92
C HIS A 59 3.35 -8.37 -4.44
N GLY A 60 2.36 -8.25 -3.57
CA GLY A 60 1.64 -9.37 -2.97
C GLY A 60 2.28 -9.94 -1.70
N LEU A 61 3.37 -9.35 -1.21
CA LEU A 61 4.02 -9.77 0.03
C LEU A 61 3.07 -9.63 1.22
N LEU A 62 2.41 -8.47 1.35
CA LEU A 62 1.58 -8.11 2.51
C LEU A 62 0.31 -8.96 2.66
N THR A 63 -0.09 -9.69 1.61
CA THR A 63 -1.30 -10.54 1.65
C THR A 63 -1.17 -11.77 2.56
N GLY A 64 0.03 -12.06 3.08
CA GLY A 64 0.28 -13.24 3.90
C GLY A 64 0.08 -14.58 3.15
N LYS A 65 0.29 -14.60 1.82
CA LYS A 65 0.18 -15.83 1.02
C LYS A 65 1.44 -16.71 1.06
N TYR A 66 2.58 -16.13 1.43
CA TYR A 66 3.86 -16.85 1.49
C TYR A 66 4.07 -17.44 2.88
N LYS A 67 4.45 -18.72 2.95
CA LYS A 67 4.79 -19.43 4.21
C LYS A 67 6.29 -19.50 4.45
N SER A 68 7.08 -19.22 3.41
CA SER A 68 8.55 -19.19 3.45
C SER A 68 9.06 -18.29 2.31
N PRO A 69 10.34 -17.89 2.34
CA PRO A 69 10.97 -17.13 1.26
C PRO A 69 10.74 -17.78 -0.10
N PRO A 70 10.02 -17.11 -1.03
CA PRO A 70 9.71 -17.68 -2.33
C PRO A 70 10.93 -17.62 -3.25
N LYS A 71 11.10 -18.65 -4.10
CA LYS A 71 12.07 -18.62 -5.19
C LYS A 71 11.44 -18.00 -6.43
N PHE A 72 11.93 -16.86 -6.84
CA PHE A 72 11.48 -16.19 -8.07
C PHE A 72 12.39 -16.54 -9.25
N LYS A 73 11.82 -16.60 -10.45
CA LYS A 73 12.56 -16.81 -11.69
C LYS A 73 13.54 -15.67 -11.97
N GLU A 74 14.54 -15.92 -12.79
CA GLU A 74 15.42 -14.87 -13.29
C GLU A 74 14.61 -13.78 -14.02
N GLY A 75 14.98 -12.51 -13.84
CA GLY A 75 14.26 -11.37 -14.38
C GLY A 75 13.02 -10.94 -13.56
N ASP A 76 12.59 -11.69 -12.54
CA ASP A 76 11.50 -11.26 -11.67
C ASP A 76 11.98 -10.18 -10.69
N TYR A 77 11.41 -8.97 -10.80
CA TYR A 77 11.76 -7.83 -9.96
C TYR A 77 11.68 -8.12 -8.45
N ARG A 78 10.77 -9.01 -8.02
CA ARG A 78 10.59 -9.36 -6.61
C ARG A 78 11.84 -9.95 -5.94
N ARG A 79 12.80 -10.46 -6.73
CA ARG A 79 14.10 -10.90 -6.23
C ARG A 79 14.89 -9.77 -5.56
N ASN A 80 14.64 -8.53 -5.96
CA ASN A 80 15.31 -7.33 -5.46
C ASN A 80 14.62 -6.74 -4.22
N VAL A 81 13.49 -7.29 -3.80
CA VAL A 81 12.74 -6.84 -2.63
C VAL A 81 13.17 -7.68 -1.43
N GLU A 82 14.08 -7.14 -0.62
CA GLU A 82 14.74 -7.82 0.49
C GLU A 82 13.77 -8.51 1.45
N ALA A 83 12.62 -7.89 1.72
CA ALA A 83 11.61 -8.43 2.62
C ALA A 83 11.06 -9.81 2.20
N PHE A 84 11.17 -10.21 0.92
CA PHE A 84 10.83 -11.58 0.50
C PHE A 84 11.84 -12.63 0.96
N ASN A 85 13.05 -12.24 1.34
CA ASN A 85 14.13 -13.16 1.72
C ASN A 85 14.17 -13.43 3.23
N SER A 86 13.36 -12.75 4.03
CA SER A 86 13.33 -12.87 5.48
C SER A 86 12.17 -13.75 5.95
N GLN A 87 12.51 -14.90 6.56
CA GLN A 87 11.50 -15.77 7.21
C GLN A 87 10.80 -15.05 8.35
N GLU A 88 11.52 -14.26 9.14
CA GLU A 88 10.95 -13.49 10.24
C GLU A 88 9.86 -12.52 9.75
N ILE A 89 10.12 -11.78 8.66
CA ILE A 89 9.12 -10.89 8.07
C ILE A 89 7.90 -11.69 7.60
N ILE A 90 8.12 -12.81 6.93
CA ILE A 90 7.03 -13.67 6.44
C ILE A 90 6.17 -14.19 7.58
N ASP A 91 6.77 -14.66 8.67
CA ASP A 91 6.05 -15.15 9.84
C ASP A 91 5.20 -14.04 10.49
N ARG A 92 5.75 -12.84 10.63
CA ARG A 92 4.99 -11.66 11.11
C ARG A 92 3.84 -11.30 10.19
N LEU A 93 4.02 -11.39 8.88
CA LEU A 93 2.95 -11.14 7.91
C LEU A 93 1.83 -12.19 7.97
N LEU A 94 2.14 -13.45 8.26
CA LEU A 94 1.15 -14.49 8.51
C LEU A 94 0.35 -14.21 9.79
N GLU A 95 1.02 -13.80 10.87
CA GLU A 95 0.33 -13.37 12.09
C GLU A 95 -0.56 -12.14 11.84
N ASN A 96 -0.06 -11.16 11.11
CA ASN A 96 -0.80 -9.95 10.77
C ASN A 96 -2.03 -10.28 9.93
N LYS A 97 -1.91 -11.21 8.96
CA LYS A 97 -3.04 -11.73 8.22
C LYS A 97 -4.14 -12.24 9.13
N SER A 98 -3.80 -13.11 10.09
CA SER A 98 -4.78 -13.66 11.05
C SER A 98 -5.44 -12.58 11.91
N LYS A 99 -4.67 -11.54 12.30
CA LYS A 99 -5.20 -10.40 13.05
C LYS A 99 -6.17 -9.56 12.21
N LEU A 100 -5.88 -9.35 10.90
CA LEU A 100 -6.77 -8.66 9.99
C LEU A 100 -8.06 -9.46 9.75
N GLU A 101 -7.93 -10.79 9.54
CA GLU A 101 -9.08 -11.70 9.37
C GLU A 101 -10.00 -11.66 10.60
N SER A 102 -9.45 -11.63 11.80
CA SER A 102 -10.22 -11.51 13.03
C SER A 102 -10.87 -10.13 13.19
N LYS A 103 -10.11 -9.05 12.92
CA LYS A 103 -10.56 -7.67 13.14
C LYS A 103 -11.67 -7.26 12.16
N PHE A 104 -11.53 -7.65 10.90
CA PHE A 104 -12.43 -7.30 9.81
C PHE A 104 -13.27 -8.48 9.31
N HIS A 105 -13.61 -9.41 10.21
CA HIS A 105 -14.31 -10.66 9.88
C HIS A 105 -15.67 -10.47 9.17
N ASN A 106 -16.29 -9.31 9.31
CA ASN A 106 -17.55 -8.98 8.63
C ASN A 106 -17.37 -8.53 7.17
N HIS A 107 -16.15 -8.22 6.74
CA HIS A 107 -15.85 -7.85 5.37
C HIS A 107 -15.57 -9.10 4.52
N LEU A 108 -16.06 -9.13 3.25
CA LEU A 108 -15.84 -10.25 2.34
C LEU A 108 -14.37 -10.57 2.10
N GLN A 109 -13.51 -9.54 2.19
CA GLN A 109 -12.06 -9.64 2.00
C GLN A 109 -11.30 -8.93 3.13
N PRO A 110 -11.31 -9.47 4.36
CA PRO A 110 -10.81 -8.79 5.54
C PRO A 110 -9.34 -8.37 5.43
N VAL A 111 -8.47 -9.20 4.82
CA VAL A 111 -7.05 -8.90 4.65
C VAL A 111 -6.86 -7.75 3.66
N MET A 112 -7.49 -7.82 2.49
CA MET A 112 -7.35 -6.78 1.47
C MET A 112 -7.97 -5.46 1.93
N HIS A 113 -9.12 -5.51 2.60
CA HIS A 113 -9.74 -4.34 3.23
C HIS A 113 -8.77 -3.68 4.21
N GLY A 114 -8.19 -4.44 5.14
CA GLY A 114 -7.21 -3.94 6.10
C GLY A 114 -5.93 -3.37 5.48
N LEU A 115 -5.54 -3.81 4.29
CA LEU A 115 -4.37 -3.28 3.57
C LEU A 115 -4.68 -2.02 2.74
N ILE A 116 -5.89 -1.89 2.20
CA ILE A 116 -6.26 -0.84 1.25
C ILE A 116 -6.96 0.34 1.92
N ALA A 117 -7.95 0.06 2.78
CA ALA A 117 -8.77 1.10 3.40
C ALA A 117 -7.96 2.14 4.22
N PRO A 118 -6.87 1.78 4.96
CA PRO A 118 -6.03 2.77 5.62
C PRO A 118 -5.34 3.76 4.68
N LEU A 119 -5.04 3.35 3.44
CA LEU A 119 -4.43 4.23 2.44
C LEU A 119 -5.45 5.25 1.93
N LEU A 120 -6.67 4.80 1.65
CA LEU A 120 -7.79 5.65 1.24
C LEU A 120 -8.26 6.58 2.37
N GLN A 121 -8.15 6.14 3.64
CA GLN A 121 -8.43 6.99 4.80
C GLN A 121 -7.47 8.18 4.89
N ASP A 122 -6.21 8.03 4.45
CA ASP A 122 -5.23 9.13 4.42
C ASP A 122 -5.46 10.08 3.23
N ALA A 123 -6.14 9.63 2.19
CA ALA A 123 -6.38 10.38 0.96
C ALA A 123 -7.81 10.09 0.45
N PRO A 124 -8.84 10.65 1.08
CA PRO A 124 -10.24 10.32 0.78
C PRO A 124 -10.67 10.67 -0.65
N THR A 125 -9.95 11.56 -1.33
CA THR A 125 -10.17 11.89 -2.75
C THR A 125 -9.20 11.16 -3.68
N GLY A 126 -8.31 10.33 -3.12
CA GLY A 126 -7.33 9.57 -3.85
C GLY A 126 -7.85 8.24 -4.37
N CYS A 127 -6.98 7.54 -5.07
CA CYS A 127 -7.22 6.16 -5.51
C CYS A 127 -6.02 5.27 -5.26
N VAL A 128 -6.24 3.96 -5.40
CA VAL A 128 -5.22 2.91 -5.23
C VAL A 128 -5.19 2.05 -6.48
N LEU A 129 -4.00 1.87 -7.05
CA LEU A 129 -3.78 0.98 -8.18
C LEU A 129 -3.53 -0.46 -7.69
N LEU A 130 -4.43 -1.36 -8.07
CA LEU A 130 -4.31 -2.78 -7.83
C LEU A 130 -3.98 -3.52 -9.14
N GLY A 131 -2.85 -4.26 -9.15
CA GLY A 131 -2.55 -5.16 -10.25
C GLY A 131 -3.40 -6.44 -10.16
N GLN A 132 -4.14 -6.74 -11.21
CA GLN A 132 -4.93 -7.96 -11.34
C GLN A 132 -4.36 -8.83 -12.47
N ARG A 133 -4.45 -10.16 -12.32
CA ARG A 133 -3.93 -11.14 -13.27
C ARG A 133 -5.01 -12.08 -13.83
N ASN A 134 -6.21 -12.06 -13.25
CA ASN A 134 -7.33 -12.88 -13.65
C ASN A 134 -8.66 -12.21 -13.24
N GLU A 135 -9.76 -12.73 -13.78
CA GLU A 135 -11.11 -12.25 -13.58
C GLU A 135 -11.52 -12.26 -12.10
N GLU A 136 -11.18 -13.30 -11.36
CA GLU A 136 -11.50 -13.39 -9.93
C GLU A 136 -10.90 -12.21 -9.14
N GLN A 137 -9.66 -11.81 -9.44
CA GLN A 137 -9.03 -10.67 -8.77
C GLN A 137 -9.70 -9.34 -9.14
N VAL A 138 -10.19 -9.19 -10.37
CA VAL A 138 -10.97 -8.02 -10.79
C VAL A 138 -12.27 -7.93 -10.02
N LEU A 139 -13.04 -9.03 -9.97
CA LEU A 139 -14.29 -9.11 -9.23
C LEU A 139 -14.09 -8.81 -7.74
N ARG A 140 -13.07 -9.41 -7.13
CA ARG A 140 -12.73 -9.13 -5.73
C ARG A 140 -12.30 -7.68 -5.49
N ALA A 141 -11.63 -7.04 -6.44
CA ALA A 141 -11.23 -5.64 -6.29
C ALA A 141 -12.44 -4.68 -6.25
N SER A 142 -13.55 -5.03 -6.90
CA SER A 142 -14.78 -4.23 -6.86
C SER A 142 -15.49 -4.22 -5.49
N GLU A 143 -15.13 -5.17 -4.61
CA GLU A 143 -15.65 -5.27 -3.25
C GLU A 143 -14.84 -4.43 -2.24
N LEU A 144 -13.76 -3.77 -2.69
CA LEU A 144 -12.90 -2.93 -1.86
C LEU A 144 -13.32 -1.45 -1.97
N GLY A 145 -12.84 -0.63 -1.03
CA GLY A 145 -13.08 0.82 -1.05
C GLY A 145 -14.04 1.29 0.05
N GLU A 146 -14.56 0.38 0.86
CA GLU A 146 -15.30 0.76 2.07
C GLU A 146 -14.40 1.58 3.01
N SER A 147 -15.01 2.56 3.67
CA SER A 147 -14.31 3.40 4.64
C SER A 147 -13.90 2.61 5.88
N ILE A 148 -12.83 3.05 6.50
CA ILE A 148 -12.33 2.52 7.77
C ILE A 148 -12.26 3.65 8.81
N SER A 149 -12.42 3.33 10.10
CA SER A 149 -12.23 4.32 11.15
C SER A 149 -10.77 4.80 11.23
N LYS A 150 -10.56 6.05 11.68
CA LYS A 150 -9.19 6.56 11.92
C LYS A 150 -8.44 5.72 12.97
N GLU A 151 -9.16 5.14 13.92
CA GLU A 151 -8.59 4.26 14.95
C GLU A 151 -8.11 2.95 14.33
N ASP A 152 -8.95 2.30 13.53
CA ASP A 152 -8.60 1.05 12.86
C ASP A 152 -7.47 1.25 11.84
N ALA A 153 -7.48 2.37 11.10
CA ALA A 153 -6.38 2.70 10.20
C ALA A 153 -5.04 2.84 10.93
N ARG A 154 -5.03 3.51 12.10
CA ARG A 154 -3.84 3.62 12.96
C ARG A 154 -3.42 2.27 13.53
N TRP A 155 -4.38 1.43 13.93
CA TRP A 155 -4.10 0.09 14.42
C TRP A 155 -3.43 -0.77 13.34
N VAL A 156 -3.95 -0.76 12.09
CA VAL A 156 -3.32 -1.49 10.97
C VAL A 156 -1.90 -0.99 10.72
N LYS A 157 -1.70 0.33 10.59
CA LYS A 157 -0.35 0.88 10.36
C LYS A 157 0.64 0.50 11.49
N LYS A 158 0.19 0.47 12.75
CA LYS A 158 1.01 0.01 13.88
C LYS A 158 1.36 -1.47 13.77
N LEU A 159 0.44 -2.30 13.30
CA LEU A 159 0.63 -3.74 13.12
C LEU A 159 1.74 -4.06 12.11
N TYR A 160 1.92 -3.21 11.08
CA TYR A 160 2.91 -3.38 10.01
C TYR A 160 4.21 -2.58 10.24
N LYS A 161 4.35 -1.91 11.38
CA LYS A 161 5.61 -1.27 11.80
C LYS A 161 6.53 -2.31 12.44
N PHE A 162 7.62 -2.72 11.78
CA PHE A 162 8.64 -3.62 12.31
C PHE A 162 10.02 -3.33 11.74
#